data_71e02ad20bdeeaf1ef3f77e41c07942e
#
_entry.id   71e02ad20bdeeaf1ef3f77e41c07942e
#
_cell.length_a   1.000
_cell.length_b   1.000
_cell.length_c   1.000
_cell.angle_alpha   90.00
_cell.angle_beta   90.00
_cell.angle_gamma   90.00
#
_symmetry.space_group_name_H-M   'P 1'
#
loop_
_entity.id
_entity.type
_entity.pdbx_description
1 polymer ?
#
loop_
_entity_poly.entity_id
_entity_poly.type
_entity_poly.pdbx_seq_one_letter_code
_entity_poly.pdbx_strand_id
1 'polypeptide(L)'
;MCIRDSPTTWNITNNVIWNLHQGNNKVIAANKEAILVMPNRYGSDSGIRTRTMRNLVPWWNATSISTPDNKLAVDRFALTHASYDASMDYNRTFGRGVGVVRPTYFAENSLWYLNGNHDDGDLRHNSKVGNWVHMEDLKYNNPNSVYYGKHLSYSCINDNGEEQILCNDTVRTWFDWPHYKTWSESPEDEAPHLNNYQGSGYSDFYLYRLAETYLLRAEANYYLGNIEEATADVN
;
A
#
# COMPACT_ATOMS: atom_id res chain seq x y z
N MET A 1 -0.93 -14.18 -19.68
CA MET A 1 -0.19 -13.54 -18.57
C MET A 1 -0.44 -14.40 -17.36
N CYS A 2 0.53 -15.19 -16.89
CA CYS A 2 0.39 -15.89 -15.62
C CYS A 2 0.49 -14.85 -14.52
N ILE A 3 -0.66 -14.39 -14.08
CA ILE A 3 -0.78 -13.58 -12.88
C ILE A 3 -0.61 -14.56 -11.73
N ARG A 4 0.45 -14.45 -10.95
CA ARG A 4 0.46 -15.06 -9.64
C ARG A 4 -0.57 -14.28 -8.82
N ASP A 5 -1.62 -14.96 -8.44
CA ASP A 5 -2.52 -14.43 -7.43
C ASP A 5 -1.67 -14.09 -6.22
N SER A 6 -1.70 -12.83 -5.83
CA SER A 6 -1.02 -12.43 -4.61
C SER A 6 -1.67 -13.19 -3.46
N PRO A 7 -0.91 -13.89 -2.61
CA PRO A 7 -1.45 -14.52 -1.42
C PRO A 7 -1.83 -13.50 -0.34
N THR A 8 -1.90 -12.22 -0.71
CA THR A 8 -2.27 -11.17 0.23
C THR A 8 -3.68 -11.42 0.75
N THR A 9 -3.83 -11.18 2.02
CA THR A 9 -5.11 -11.22 2.72
C THR A 9 -5.97 -9.99 2.41
N TRP A 10 -5.39 -8.99 1.72
CA TRP A 10 -6.09 -7.79 1.29
C TRP A 10 -6.93 -8.10 0.05
N ASN A 11 -8.17 -7.66 0.08
CA ASN A 11 -9.12 -7.92 -1.00
C ASN A 11 -8.82 -7.04 -2.24
N ILE A 12 -7.86 -7.47 -3.05
CA ILE A 12 -7.49 -6.84 -4.31
C ILE A 12 -8.27 -7.48 -5.44
N THR A 13 -9.07 -6.69 -6.15
CA THR A 13 -9.59 -7.11 -7.43
C THR A 13 -8.50 -7.02 -8.49
N ASN A 14 -8.29 -8.11 -9.24
CA ASN A 14 -7.30 -8.17 -10.30
C ASN A 14 -7.47 -7.01 -11.28
N ASN A 15 -6.45 -6.16 -11.40
CA ASN A 15 -6.45 -5.00 -12.27
C ASN A 15 -5.05 -4.72 -12.82
N VAL A 16 -4.98 -3.99 -13.93
CA VAL A 16 -3.72 -3.71 -14.64
C VAL A 16 -2.73 -2.93 -13.77
N ILE A 17 -3.21 -1.98 -12.96
CA ILE A 17 -2.35 -1.14 -12.10
C ILE A 17 -1.66 -2.00 -11.04
N TRP A 18 -2.42 -2.87 -10.37
CA TRP A 18 -1.86 -3.82 -9.43
C TRP A 18 -0.83 -4.73 -10.09
N ASN A 19 -1.21 -5.35 -11.22
CA ASN A 19 -0.37 -6.32 -11.91
C ASN A 19 0.96 -5.73 -12.39
N LEU A 20 0.96 -4.51 -12.89
CA LEU A 20 2.18 -3.83 -13.33
C LEU A 20 3.21 -3.66 -12.20
N HIS A 21 2.75 -3.51 -10.96
CA HIS A 21 3.63 -3.24 -9.83
C HIS A 21 4.06 -4.49 -9.06
N GLN A 22 3.52 -5.68 -9.40
CA GLN A 22 3.96 -6.92 -8.76
C GLN A 22 5.40 -7.28 -9.14
N GLY A 23 6.16 -7.76 -8.16
CA GLY A 23 7.59 -8.00 -8.30
C GLY A 23 7.97 -8.83 -9.53
N ASN A 24 7.25 -9.93 -9.74
CA ASN A 24 7.54 -10.85 -10.84
C ASN A 24 7.07 -10.37 -12.21
N ASN A 25 6.25 -9.34 -12.29
CA ASN A 25 5.69 -8.85 -13.55
C ASN A 25 6.54 -7.75 -14.20
N LYS A 26 7.45 -7.14 -13.47
CA LYS A 26 8.20 -5.98 -13.94
C LYS A 26 9.21 -6.31 -15.06
N VAL A 27 9.71 -7.54 -15.11
CA VAL A 27 10.75 -7.97 -16.05
C VAL A 27 10.28 -9.03 -17.05
N ILE A 28 9.00 -9.38 -17.09
CA ILE A 28 8.49 -10.33 -18.07
C ILE A 28 8.38 -9.70 -19.46
N ALA A 29 8.63 -10.48 -20.50
CA ALA A 29 8.59 -9.99 -21.89
C ALA A 29 7.22 -9.43 -22.32
N ALA A 30 6.13 -9.85 -21.66
CA ALA A 30 4.79 -9.37 -21.91
C ALA A 30 4.54 -7.96 -21.34
N ASN A 31 5.36 -7.50 -20.40
CA ASN A 31 5.25 -6.17 -19.83
C ASN A 31 5.91 -5.14 -20.75
N LYS A 32 5.12 -4.46 -21.57
CA LYS A 32 5.59 -3.43 -22.49
C LYS A 32 5.76 -2.05 -21.82
N GLU A 33 5.34 -1.92 -20.58
CA GLU A 33 5.54 -0.71 -19.76
C GLU A 33 7.00 -0.56 -19.28
N ALA A 34 7.72 -1.65 -19.13
CA ALA A 34 9.07 -1.65 -18.60
C ALA A 34 10.09 -1.22 -19.67
N ILE A 35 10.71 -0.06 -19.51
CA ILE A 35 11.84 0.40 -20.34
C ILE A 35 13.16 0.06 -19.66
N LEU A 36 13.29 0.41 -18.36
CA LEU A 36 14.48 0.09 -17.58
C LEU A 36 14.04 -0.35 -16.18
N VAL A 37 14.50 -1.51 -15.78
CA VAL A 37 14.17 -2.13 -14.49
C VAL A 37 15.47 -2.47 -13.77
N MET A 38 15.54 -2.14 -12.49
CA MET A 38 16.58 -2.60 -11.59
C MET A 38 16.13 -3.92 -10.94
N PRO A 39 16.76 -5.05 -11.25
CA PRO A 39 16.44 -6.32 -10.61
C PRO A 39 16.80 -6.29 -9.12
N ASN A 40 15.88 -6.79 -8.29
CA ASN A 40 16.10 -6.96 -6.86
C ASN A 40 15.33 -8.19 -6.35
N ARG A 41 16.00 -9.34 -6.33
CA ARG A 41 15.38 -10.63 -6.09
C ARG A 41 15.96 -11.33 -4.88
N TYR A 42 15.09 -12.06 -4.17
CA TYR A 42 15.51 -12.93 -3.08
C TYR A 42 16.52 -13.99 -3.56
N GLY A 43 17.54 -14.25 -2.74
CA GLY A 43 18.56 -15.25 -3.05
C GLY A 43 19.56 -14.88 -4.13
N SER A 44 19.49 -13.68 -4.73
CA SER A 44 20.54 -13.17 -5.60
C SER A 44 21.63 -12.45 -4.79
N ASP A 45 22.88 -12.50 -5.25
CA ASP A 45 24.02 -11.84 -4.58
C ASP A 45 23.84 -10.33 -4.45
N SER A 46 23.01 -9.74 -5.30
CA SER A 46 22.67 -8.31 -5.28
C SER A 46 21.30 -8.00 -4.67
N GLY A 47 20.58 -9.02 -4.21
CA GLY A 47 19.27 -8.85 -3.62
C GLY A 47 19.33 -8.17 -2.25
N ILE A 48 18.73 -6.99 -2.12
CA ILE A 48 18.67 -6.24 -0.88
C ILE A 48 17.21 -6.04 -0.48
N ARG A 49 16.86 -6.35 0.76
CA ARG A 49 15.57 -5.94 1.31
C ARG A 49 15.45 -4.43 1.27
N THR A 50 14.56 -3.93 0.47
CA THR A 50 14.32 -2.50 0.37
C THR A 50 13.53 -2.00 1.57
N ARG A 51 14.16 -1.10 2.31
CA ARG A 51 13.50 -0.44 3.45
C ARG A 51 12.79 0.84 3.03
N THR A 52 13.02 1.34 1.83
CA THR A 52 12.46 2.60 1.35
C THR A 52 10.94 2.57 1.31
N MET A 53 10.36 1.47 0.85
CA MET A 53 8.90 1.32 0.73
C MET A 53 8.19 1.47 2.07
N ARG A 54 8.75 0.93 3.16
CA ARG A 54 8.15 1.05 4.50
C ARG A 54 8.03 2.50 4.98
N ASN A 55 8.82 3.41 4.45
CA ASN A 55 8.74 4.83 4.80
C ASN A 55 7.44 5.47 4.29
N LEU A 56 6.85 4.90 3.24
CA LEU A 56 5.63 5.35 2.58
C LEU A 56 4.36 4.66 3.09
N VAL A 57 4.50 3.70 3.99
CA VAL A 57 3.39 2.96 4.60
C VAL A 57 3.17 3.49 6.02
N PRO A 58 1.94 3.72 6.46
CA PRO A 58 1.65 4.13 7.83
C PRO A 58 2.30 3.21 8.85
N TRP A 59 2.65 3.75 9.99
CA TRP A 59 3.11 2.93 11.11
C TRP A 59 1.92 2.27 11.81
N TRP A 60 1.22 1.41 11.08
CA TRP A 60 -0.03 0.76 11.47
C TRP A 60 0.06 -0.06 12.77
N ASN A 61 1.25 -0.52 13.17
CA ASN A 61 1.48 -1.26 14.42
C ASN A 61 2.14 -0.41 15.52
N ALA A 62 1.95 0.91 15.48
CA ALA A 62 2.48 1.80 16.49
C ALA A 62 1.75 1.65 17.82
N THR A 63 2.48 1.83 18.91
CA THR A 63 1.90 1.86 20.26
C THR A 63 1.01 3.08 20.51
N SER A 64 1.05 4.06 19.60
CA SER A 64 0.18 5.24 19.58
C SER A 64 -1.24 4.95 19.08
N ILE A 65 -1.50 3.74 18.56
CA ILE A 65 -2.84 3.30 18.16
C ILE A 65 -3.32 2.26 19.16
N SER A 66 -4.45 2.53 19.80
CA SER A 66 -5.05 1.66 20.80
C SER A 66 -6.45 1.20 20.39
N THR A 67 -6.87 0.11 20.98
CA THR A 67 -8.28 -0.31 20.98
C THR A 67 -9.08 0.50 21.99
N PRO A 68 -10.43 0.55 21.91
CA PRO A 68 -11.25 1.19 22.93
C PRO A 68 -11.04 0.64 24.36
N ASP A 69 -10.63 -0.63 24.49
CA ASP A 69 -10.30 -1.26 25.78
C ASP A 69 -8.80 -1.11 26.14
N ASN A 70 -8.14 -0.09 25.59
CA ASN A 70 -6.76 0.31 25.90
C ASN A 70 -5.70 -0.80 25.71
N LYS A 71 -5.86 -1.60 24.65
CA LYS A 71 -4.85 -2.55 24.18
C LYS A 71 -4.15 -2.00 22.94
N LEU A 72 -3.02 -2.60 22.57
CA LEU A 72 -2.43 -2.33 21.27
C LEU A 72 -3.42 -2.68 20.15
N ALA A 73 -3.65 -1.76 19.22
CA ALA A 73 -4.65 -1.93 18.18
C ALA A 73 -4.28 -3.03 17.19
N VAL A 74 -3.05 -2.98 16.67
CA VAL A 74 -2.58 -3.94 15.67
C VAL A 74 -1.24 -4.51 16.12
N ASP A 75 -1.23 -5.81 16.38
CA ASP A 75 -0.03 -6.56 16.70
C ASP A 75 0.56 -7.18 15.43
N ARG A 76 1.79 -6.80 15.10
CA ARG A 76 2.53 -7.38 13.99
C ARG A 76 2.89 -8.86 14.18
N PHE A 77 2.83 -9.33 15.41
CA PHE A 77 3.10 -10.71 15.79
C PHE A 77 1.84 -11.52 16.05
N ALA A 78 0.67 -11.04 15.59
CA ALA A 78 -0.60 -11.73 15.77
C ALA A 78 -0.57 -13.21 15.32
N LEU A 79 0.27 -13.53 14.34
CA LEU A 79 0.50 -14.91 13.84
C LEU A 79 1.00 -15.89 14.89
N THR A 80 1.66 -15.41 15.94
CA THR A 80 2.17 -16.28 17.02
C THR A 80 1.10 -16.64 18.02
N HIS A 81 -0.09 -16.03 17.92
CA HIS A 81 -1.20 -16.32 18.82
C HIS A 81 -2.03 -17.52 18.32
N ALA A 82 -2.57 -18.29 19.25
CA ALA A 82 -3.36 -19.49 18.94
C ALA A 82 -4.66 -19.21 18.16
N SER A 83 -5.16 -17.98 18.22
CA SER A 83 -6.36 -17.52 17.52
C SER A 83 -6.05 -16.74 16.24
N TYR A 84 -4.94 -17.05 15.61
CA TYR A 84 -4.49 -16.38 14.39
C TYR A 84 -5.51 -16.43 13.26
N ASP A 85 -5.77 -15.26 12.69
CA ASP A 85 -6.56 -15.10 11.48
C ASP A 85 -5.66 -14.56 10.35
N ALA A 86 -5.44 -15.39 9.33
CA ALA A 86 -4.61 -15.06 8.19
C ALA A 86 -5.07 -13.80 7.44
N SER A 87 -6.36 -13.46 7.51
CA SER A 87 -6.92 -12.26 6.89
C SER A 87 -6.44 -10.97 7.56
N MET A 88 -5.84 -11.05 8.74
CA MET A 88 -5.31 -9.92 9.50
C MET A 88 -3.78 -9.99 9.67
N ASP A 89 -3.09 -10.71 8.78
CA ASP A 89 -1.62 -10.71 8.70
C ASP A 89 -1.13 -9.46 7.95
N TYR A 90 -1.19 -8.32 8.61
CA TYR A 90 -0.78 -7.06 7.99
C TYR A 90 0.72 -6.97 7.76
N ASN A 91 1.51 -7.71 8.52
CA ASN A 91 2.95 -7.74 8.32
C ASN A 91 3.32 -8.38 6.97
N ARG A 92 2.60 -9.41 6.59
CA ARG A 92 2.74 -10.07 5.29
C ARG A 92 2.11 -9.24 4.18
N THR A 93 0.92 -8.69 4.43
CA THR A 93 0.13 -7.97 3.43
C THR A 93 0.72 -6.63 3.05
N PHE A 94 1.18 -5.85 4.03
CA PHE A 94 1.62 -4.45 3.83
C PHE A 94 3.09 -4.23 4.13
N GLY A 95 3.76 -5.19 4.74
CA GLY A 95 5.04 -4.99 5.36
C GLY A 95 4.95 -4.07 6.58
N ARG A 96 6.06 -3.92 7.30
CA ARG A 96 6.11 -3.02 8.45
C ARG A 96 6.24 -1.57 7.99
N GLY A 97 5.18 -0.79 8.14
CA GLY A 97 5.23 0.66 7.95
C GLY A 97 6.00 1.40 9.07
N VAL A 98 6.55 2.55 8.75
CA VAL A 98 7.16 3.49 9.70
C VAL A 98 6.71 4.93 9.51
N GLY A 99 5.93 5.23 8.47
CA GLY A 99 5.25 6.52 8.25
C GLY A 99 6.20 7.73 8.25
N VAL A 100 7.33 7.64 7.57
CA VAL A 100 8.29 8.76 7.49
C VAL A 100 7.87 9.76 6.42
N VAL A 101 7.26 9.27 5.35
CA VAL A 101 6.73 10.05 4.24
C VAL A 101 5.28 9.65 4.04
N ARG A 102 4.41 10.63 3.91
CA ARG A 102 2.99 10.41 3.62
C ARG A 102 2.56 11.23 2.41
N PRO A 103 1.49 10.83 1.72
CA PRO A 103 0.86 11.68 0.73
C PRO A 103 0.44 13.03 1.34
N THR A 104 0.39 14.06 0.52
CA THR A 104 -0.24 15.33 0.92
C THR A 104 -1.75 15.16 0.95
N TYR A 105 -2.44 16.03 1.69
CA TYR A 105 -3.92 16.06 1.68
C TYR A 105 -4.49 16.13 0.26
N PHE A 106 -3.84 16.87 -0.62
CA PHE A 106 -4.22 16.95 -2.04
C PHE A 106 -4.15 15.58 -2.73
N ALA A 107 -3.07 14.84 -2.50
CA ALA A 107 -2.87 13.51 -3.11
C ALA A 107 -3.79 12.44 -2.50
N GLU A 108 -4.15 12.55 -1.22
CA GLU A 108 -5.09 11.63 -0.59
C GLU A 108 -6.54 11.90 -1.01
N ASN A 109 -6.94 13.18 -1.14
CA ASN A 109 -8.35 13.54 -1.17
C ASN A 109 -8.79 14.31 -2.43
N SER A 110 -7.94 15.14 -3.03
CA SER A 110 -8.38 16.08 -4.06
C SER A 110 -8.01 15.68 -5.48
N LEU A 111 -6.86 15.04 -5.64
CA LEU A 111 -6.32 14.65 -6.95
C LEU A 111 -7.26 13.76 -7.76
N TRP A 112 -8.08 12.99 -7.10
CA TRP A 112 -8.96 11.95 -7.66
C TRP A 112 -10.35 12.46 -8.02
N TYR A 113 -10.57 13.77 -7.91
CA TYR A 113 -11.85 14.39 -8.21
C TYR A 113 -11.76 15.26 -9.46
N LEU A 114 -12.65 14.99 -10.40
CA LEU A 114 -12.83 15.79 -11.60
C LEU A 114 -14.19 16.50 -11.50
N ASN A 115 -14.19 17.84 -11.54
CA ASN A 115 -15.40 18.65 -11.43
C ASN A 115 -16.27 18.31 -10.21
N GLY A 116 -15.62 18.00 -9.07
CA GLY A 116 -16.30 17.68 -7.82
C GLY A 116 -16.81 16.24 -7.70
N ASN A 117 -16.59 15.39 -8.72
CA ASN A 117 -16.94 13.97 -8.69
C ASN A 117 -15.67 13.13 -8.63
N HIS A 118 -15.69 12.07 -7.81
CA HIS A 118 -14.62 11.09 -7.78
C HIS A 118 -14.54 10.35 -9.12
N ASP A 119 -13.33 10.22 -9.67
CA ASP A 119 -13.10 9.47 -10.90
C ASP A 119 -12.99 7.97 -10.60
N ASP A 120 -14.11 7.28 -10.61
CA ASP A 120 -14.16 5.82 -10.42
C ASP A 120 -13.55 5.02 -11.59
N GLY A 121 -13.25 5.68 -12.71
CA GLY A 121 -12.52 5.07 -13.83
C GLY A 121 -11.03 4.96 -13.58
N ASP A 122 -10.48 5.78 -12.69
CA ASP A 122 -9.07 5.74 -12.34
C ASP A 122 -8.75 4.58 -11.38
N LEU A 123 -8.23 3.51 -11.94
CA LEU A 123 -7.87 2.31 -11.17
C LEU A 123 -6.80 2.57 -10.11
N ARG A 124 -6.08 3.69 -10.18
CA ARG A 124 -5.08 4.05 -9.17
C ARG A 124 -5.72 4.34 -7.82
N HIS A 125 -6.96 4.85 -7.80
CA HIS A 125 -7.66 5.24 -6.58
C HIS A 125 -9.10 4.69 -6.48
N ASN A 126 -9.47 3.74 -7.30
CA ASN A 126 -10.79 3.14 -7.24
C ASN A 126 -10.89 2.24 -5.99
N SER A 127 -11.84 2.53 -5.10
CA SER A 127 -12.05 1.81 -3.84
C SER A 127 -12.43 0.34 -4.03
N LYS A 128 -13.06 0.00 -5.17
CA LYS A 128 -13.51 -1.37 -5.46
C LYS A 128 -12.38 -2.32 -5.85
N VAL A 129 -11.24 -1.80 -6.27
CA VAL A 129 -10.10 -2.63 -6.67
C VAL A 129 -9.03 -2.77 -5.58
N GLY A 130 -9.14 -2.01 -4.48
CA GLY A 130 -8.29 -2.13 -3.30
C GLY A 130 -6.84 -1.65 -3.48
N ASN A 131 -6.56 -0.81 -4.47
CA ASN A 131 -5.22 -0.28 -4.74
C ASN A 131 -4.76 0.75 -3.69
N TRP A 132 -5.69 1.47 -3.09
CA TRP A 132 -5.47 2.29 -1.91
C TRP A 132 -6.02 1.61 -0.68
N VAL A 133 -5.39 1.84 0.45
CA VAL A 133 -5.77 1.32 1.76
C VAL A 133 -5.99 2.50 2.70
N HIS A 134 -7.10 2.49 3.39
CA HIS A 134 -7.42 3.43 4.47
C HIS A 134 -7.16 2.76 5.81
N MET A 135 -6.75 3.52 6.82
CA MET A 135 -6.51 2.94 8.15
C MET A 135 -7.77 2.31 8.75
N GLU A 136 -8.93 2.87 8.44
CA GLU A 136 -10.24 2.36 8.87
C GLU A 136 -10.62 1.02 8.22
N ASP A 137 -9.98 0.64 7.12
CA ASP A 137 -10.21 -0.65 6.47
C ASP A 137 -9.54 -1.81 7.23
N LEU A 138 -8.50 -1.50 8.02
CA LEU A 138 -7.83 -2.48 8.86
C LEU A 138 -8.72 -2.86 10.04
N LYS A 139 -8.44 -4.03 10.59
CA LYS A 139 -9.14 -4.55 11.79
C LYS A 139 -8.18 -4.68 12.96
N TYR A 140 -8.70 -4.52 14.15
CA TYR A 140 -7.98 -4.86 15.37
C TYR A 140 -7.61 -6.34 15.33
N ASN A 141 -6.32 -6.66 15.33
CA ASN A 141 -5.85 -8.04 15.27
C ASN A 141 -5.19 -8.52 16.57
N ASN A 142 -5.26 -7.73 17.64
CA ASN A 142 -4.77 -8.12 18.95
C ASN A 142 -5.80 -9.03 19.65
N PRO A 143 -5.50 -10.31 19.84
CA PRO A 143 -6.47 -11.28 20.40
C PRO A 143 -6.79 -11.02 21.87
N ASN A 144 -6.04 -10.16 22.56
CA ASN A 144 -6.31 -9.77 23.95
C ASN A 144 -7.35 -8.65 24.07
N SER A 145 -7.83 -8.10 22.94
CA SER A 145 -8.87 -7.07 22.92
C SER A 145 -10.25 -7.67 22.61
N VAL A 146 -11.27 -7.18 23.29
CA VAL A 146 -12.68 -7.51 22.99
C VAL A 146 -13.14 -6.93 21.65
N TYR A 147 -12.34 -6.05 21.06
CA TYR A 147 -12.57 -5.45 19.75
C TYR A 147 -11.93 -6.22 18.59
N TYR A 148 -11.30 -7.36 18.89
CA TYR A 148 -10.68 -8.21 17.87
C TYR A 148 -11.61 -8.43 16.67
N GLY A 149 -11.11 -8.21 15.45
CA GLY A 149 -11.84 -8.37 14.20
C GLY A 149 -12.77 -7.19 13.83
N LYS A 150 -12.94 -6.19 14.68
CA LYS A 150 -13.66 -4.96 14.34
C LYS A 150 -12.72 -3.99 13.63
N HIS A 151 -13.27 -3.12 12.79
CA HIS A 151 -12.50 -2.12 12.07
C HIS A 151 -11.83 -1.12 13.02
N LEU A 152 -10.63 -0.65 12.62
CA LEU A 152 -9.93 0.42 13.31
C LEU A 152 -10.76 1.69 13.28
N SER A 153 -10.66 2.48 14.34
CA SER A 153 -11.25 3.80 14.42
C SER A 153 -10.24 4.80 14.97
N TYR A 154 -10.30 6.02 14.48
CA TYR A 154 -9.49 7.13 15.01
C TYR A 154 -9.88 7.51 16.43
N SER A 155 -11.18 7.52 16.72
CA SER A 155 -11.77 7.76 18.04
C SER A 155 -12.99 6.88 18.27
N CYS A 156 -13.45 6.81 19.50
CA CYS A 156 -14.72 6.18 19.87
C CYS A 156 -15.40 6.99 20.98
N ILE A 157 -16.67 6.70 21.22
CA ILE A 157 -17.37 7.19 22.42
C ILE A 157 -17.17 6.14 23.52
N ASN A 158 -16.62 6.54 24.64
CA ASN A 158 -16.42 5.68 25.80
C ASN A 158 -17.72 5.46 26.59
N ASP A 159 -17.67 4.61 27.62
CA ASP A 159 -18.86 4.28 28.45
C ASP A 159 -19.43 5.47 29.20
N ASN A 160 -18.66 6.55 29.34
CA ASN A 160 -19.13 7.80 29.99
C ASN A 160 -19.78 8.77 28.97
N GLY A 161 -19.83 8.42 27.68
CA GLY A 161 -20.34 9.27 26.62
C GLY A 161 -19.37 10.32 26.14
N GLU A 162 -18.08 10.21 26.46
CA GLU A 162 -17.01 11.14 26.06
C GLU A 162 -16.24 10.59 24.85
N GLU A 163 -15.73 11.49 24.02
CA GLU A 163 -14.83 11.09 22.93
C GLU A 163 -13.48 10.65 23.48
N GLN A 164 -13.08 9.43 23.14
CA GLN A 164 -11.76 8.87 23.41
C GLN A 164 -10.98 8.80 22.11
N ILE A 165 -9.85 9.49 22.03
CA ILE A 165 -8.93 9.41 20.90
C ILE A 165 -8.12 8.13 21.00
N LEU A 166 -8.17 7.30 19.95
CA LEU A 166 -7.50 6.01 19.88
C LEU A 166 -6.16 6.07 19.15
N CYS A 167 -5.92 7.13 18.36
CA CYS A 167 -4.66 7.36 17.66
C CYS A 167 -4.05 8.70 18.06
N ASN A 168 -2.92 8.64 18.79
CA ASN A 168 -2.23 9.83 19.30
C ASN A 168 -1.16 10.38 18.33
N ASP A 169 -0.78 9.63 17.30
CA ASP A 169 0.19 10.06 16.29
C ASP A 169 -0.44 9.99 14.89
N THR A 170 -1.14 11.05 14.51
CA THR A 170 -1.79 11.13 13.20
C THR A 170 -0.82 11.42 12.05
N VAL A 171 0.39 11.88 12.35
CA VAL A 171 1.38 12.23 11.32
C VAL A 171 1.97 10.97 10.69
N ARG A 172 2.28 9.97 11.51
CA ARG A 172 2.97 8.76 11.08
C ARG A 172 2.06 7.54 10.96
N THR A 173 0.89 7.56 11.59
CA THR A 173 0.10 6.35 11.78
C THR A 173 -1.29 6.40 11.16
N TRP A 174 -1.81 7.58 10.82
CA TRP A 174 -3.18 7.71 10.32
C TRP A 174 -3.20 8.48 9.00
N PHE A 175 -3.01 7.76 7.89
CA PHE A 175 -3.12 8.27 6.54
C PHE A 175 -3.32 7.12 5.55
N ASP A 176 -3.84 7.45 4.37
CA ASP A 176 -4.10 6.51 3.29
C ASP A 176 -2.86 6.34 2.42
N TRP A 177 -2.70 5.17 1.82
CA TRP A 177 -1.52 4.91 0.99
C TRP A 177 -1.81 4.02 -0.21
N PRO A 178 -1.05 4.21 -1.32
CA PRO A 178 -1.17 3.41 -2.52
C PRO A 178 -0.46 2.06 -2.36
N HIS A 179 -1.14 1.08 -1.80
CA HIS A 179 -0.59 -0.23 -1.47
C HIS A 179 0.11 -0.88 -2.68
N TYR A 180 -0.46 -0.79 -3.86
CA TYR A 180 0.10 -1.37 -5.09
C TYR A 180 1.51 -0.87 -5.43
N LYS A 181 1.91 0.32 -4.96
CA LYS A 181 3.25 0.90 -5.19
C LYS A 181 4.22 0.65 -4.06
N THR A 182 3.72 0.48 -2.85
CA THR A 182 4.55 0.52 -1.64
C THR A 182 4.98 -0.84 -1.16
N TRP A 183 4.28 -1.88 -1.59
CA TRP A 183 4.58 -3.24 -1.18
C TRP A 183 4.32 -4.24 -2.31
N SER A 184 5.22 -5.20 -2.45
CA SER A 184 4.93 -6.46 -3.13
C SER A 184 5.50 -7.60 -2.28
N GLU A 185 4.70 -8.62 -2.08
CA GLU A 185 5.12 -9.80 -1.36
C GLU A 185 6.24 -10.51 -2.11
N SER A 186 7.26 -10.96 -1.39
CA SER A 186 8.29 -11.84 -1.90
C SER A 186 7.91 -13.27 -1.56
N PRO A 187 7.34 -14.05 -2.48
CA PRO A 187 6.90 -15.41 -2.21
C PRO A 187 8.07 -16.35 -1.94
N GLU A 188 9.27 -15.97 -2.32
CA GLU A 188 10.51 -16.69 -2.08
C GLU A 188 11.07 -16.47 -0.66
N ASP A 189 10.60 -15.45 0.07
CA ASP A 189 10.99 -15.23 1.46
C ASP A 189 10.16 -16.12 2.38
N GLU A 190 10.75 -17.22 2.82
CA GLU A 190 10.04 -18.28 3.56
C GLU A 190 9.43 -17.83 4.89
N ALA A 191 9.88 -16.72 5.44
CA ALA A 191 9.41 -16.24 6.73
C ALA A 191 9.17 -14.71 6.79
N PRO A 192 8.44 -14.12 5.84
CA PRO A 192 8.23 -12.68 5.82
C PRO A 192 7.46 -12.18 7.04
N HIS A 193 6.70 -13.04 7.68
CA HIS A 193 5.82 -12.77 8.81
C HIS A 193 6.42 -13.19 10.17
N LEU A 194 7.49 -13.98 10.17
CA LEU A 194 8.13 -14.45 11.40
C LEU A 194 9.26 -13.51 11.82
N ASN A 195 9.42 -13.30 13.11
CA ASN A 195 10.55 -12.65 13.77
C ASN A 195 11.18 -11.45 13.07
N ASN A 196 11.10 -10.29 13.67
CA ASN A 196 11.87 -9.09 13.25
C ASN A 196 11.82 -8.75 11.77
N TYR A 197 10.89 -9.32 11.02
CA TYR A 197 10.65 -8.95 9.64
C TYR A 197 10.36 -7.45 9.58
N GLN A 198 11.36 -6.69 9.20
CA GLN A 198 11.33 -5.23 9.28
C GLN A 198 11.42 -4.58 7.91
N GLY A 199 11.56 -5.42 6.90
CA GLY A 199 11.74 -4.92 5.56
C GLY A 199 10.46 -4.97 4.74
N SER A 200 10.46 -4.28 3.65
CA SER A 200 9.72 -4.58 2.47
C SER A 200 10.34 -5.79 1.79
N GLY A 201 9.59 -6.49 0.96
CA GLY A 201 10.10 -7.66 0.26
C GLY A 201 11.20 -7.34 -0.74
N TYR A 202 11.63 -8.35 -1.43
CA TYR A 202 12.46 -8.24 -2.62
C TYR A 202 11.54 -7.99 -3.80
N SER A 203 11.75 -6.90 -4.51
CA SER A 203 10.96 -6.54 -5.68
C SER A 203 11.80 -5.75 -6.66
N ASP A 204 11.72 -6.11 -7.91
CA ASP A 204 12.33 -5.33 -8.99
C ASP A 204 11.74 -3.91 -8.99
N PHE A 205 12.54 -2.92 -9.41
CA PHE A 205 12.13 -1.52 -9.47
C PHE A 205 12.11 -1.01 -10.88
N TYR A 206 11.03 -0.35 -11.28
CA TYR A 206 11.05 0.48 -12.47
C TYR A 206 11.93 1.70 -12.25
N LEU A 207 12.93 1.87 -13.10
CA LEU A 207 13.68 3.10 -13.21
C LEU A 207 13.06 4.02 -14.27
N TYR A 208 12.60 3.43 -15.40
CA TYR A 208 11.84 4.13 -16.42
C TYR A 208 10.70 3.26 -16.94
N ARG A 209 9.53 3.88 -17.13
CA ARG A 209 8.35 3.25 -17.70
C ARG A 209 7.89 3.98 -18.95
N LEU A 210 7.18 3.28 -19.82
CA LEU A 210 6.63 3.84 -21.05
C LEU A 210 5.68 5.01 -20.77
N ALA A 211 4.86 4.94 -19.74
CA ALA A 211 3.98 6.04 -19.33
C ALA A 211 4.75 7.35 -19.06
N GLU A 212 5.95 7.27 -18.46
CA GLU A 212 6.79 8.45 -18.25
C GLU A 212 7.25 9.06 -19.57
N THR A 213 7.58 8.21 -20.56
CA THR A 213 7.97 8.69 -21.90
C THR A 213 6.81 9.42 -22.58
N TYR A 214 5.59 8.92 -22.47
CA TYR A 214 4.40 9.62 -22.99
C TYR A 214 4.19 10.97 -22.29
N LEU A 215 4.31 11.02 -20.99
CA LEU A 215 4.16 12.28 -20.24
C LEU A 215 5.21 13.32 -20.62
N LEU A 216 6.48 12.91 -20.80
CA LEU A 216 7.55 13.78 -21.28
C LEU A 216 7.29 14.28 -22.71
N ARG A 217 6.74 13.42 -23.58
CA ARG A 217 6.35 13.82 -24.94
C ARG A 217 5.17 14.78 -24.91
N ALA A 218 4.18 14.54 -24.06
CA ALA A 218 3.04 15.45 -23.86
C ALA A 218 3.52 16.83 -23.44
N GLU A 219 4.44 16.89 -22.46
CA GLU A 219 5.02 18.16 -22.00
C GLU A 219 5.75 18.90 -23.12
N ALA A 220 6.58 18.19 -23.90
CA ALA A 220 7.28 18.77 -25.04
C ALA A 220 6.30 19.31 -26.10
N ASN A 221 5.25 18.57 -26.45
CA ASN A 221 4.21 18.98 -27.37
C ASN A 221 3.45 20.22 -26.87
N TYR A 222 3.15 20.26 -25.57
CA TYR A 222 2.51 21.42 -24.94
C TYR A 222 3.35 22.70 -25.14
N TYR A 223 4.65 22.64 -24.86
CA TYR A 223 5.54 23.79 -25.05
C TYR A 223 5.76 24.18 -26.51
N LEU A 224 5.58 23.26 -27.44
CA LEU A 224 5.60 23.51 -28.87
C LEU A 224 4.27 24.04 -29.42
N GLY A 225 3.22 24.10 -28.61
CA GLY A 225 1.87 24.52 -29.01
C GLY A 225 1.04 23.42 -29.70
N ASN A 226 1.54 22.17 -29.73
CA ASN A 226 0.85 21.01 -30.31
C ASN A 226 -0.13 20.43 -29.27
N ILE A 227 -1.21 21.14 -29.00
CA ILE A 227 -2.12 20.81 -27.88
C ILE A 227 -2.85 19.48 -28.10
N GLU A 228 -3.22 19.16 -29.33
CA GLU A 228 -3.92 17.90 -29.64
C GLU A 228 -3.04 16.69 -29.35
N GLU A 229 -1.79 16.72 -29.78
CA GLU A 229 -0.80 15.66 -29.55
C GLU A 229 -0.46 15.54 -28.05
N ALA A 230 -0.32 16.67 -27.36
CA ALA A 230 -0.12 16.66 -25.91
C ALA A 230 -1.29 15.99 -25.18
N THR A 231 -2.52 16.30 -25.55
CA THR A 231 -3.72 15.72 -24.97
C THR A 231 -3.83 14.23 -25.25
N ALA A 232 -3.47 13.79 -26.47
CA ALA A 232 -3.50 12.39 -26.86
C ALA A 232 -2.53 11.52 -26.05
N ASP A 233 -1.41 12.09 -25.60
CA ASP A 233 -0.42 11.38 -24.79
C ASP A 233 -0.79 11.26 -23.31
N VAL A 234 -1.70 12.11 -22.83
CA VAL A 234 -2.14 12.11 -21.42
C VAL A 234 -3.39 11.24 -21.22
N ASN A 235 -4.21 11.04 -22.27
CA ASN A 235 -5.44 10.24 -22.24
C ASN A 235 -5.16 8.78 -22.61
#